data_7e3e897419eed8f58d789805517d18cd
#
_entry.id   7e3e897419eed8f58d789805517d18cd
#
_cell.length_a   1.000
_cell.length_b   1.000
_cell.length_c   1.000
_cell.angle_alpha   90.00
_cell.angle_beta   90.00
_cell.angle_gamma   90.00
#
_symmetry.space_group_name_H-M   'P 1'
#
loop_
_entity.id
_entity.type
_entity.pdbx_description
1 polymer ?
#
loop_
_entity_poly.entity_id
_entity_poly.type
_entity_poly.pdbx_seq_one_letter_code
_entity_poly.pdbx_strand_id
1 'polypeptide(L)'
;ASVNFVTAHDGFTLHDLVSYNGKHNDANGEENRDGTSNNHSNNHGIEGLEANLEVMARRQKSVQALLTTLLLSQGTPMLLAGDEHGHSQQGNNNAYCQDNTLTWLDWENADDALTDFTAALIHLRQQIPALTDDRWWQEGDGNVRWLNQDAQPLSAEEWQHGARRMQILLSDRWLITLNATQDATNLTLPKGEWCAVPPFTDAGTSVVVAVWHGPAH
;
A
#
# COMPACT_ATOMS: atom_id res chain seq x y z
N ALA A 1 -20.35 3.48 3.92
CA ALA A 1 -19.14 2.72 4.26
C ALA A 1 -18.54 2.12 2.99
N SER A 2 -17.23 2.07 2.91
CA SER A 2 -16.49 1.41 1.81
C SER A 2 -15.74 0.20 2.36
N VAL A 3 -15.51 -0.79 1.50
CA VAL A 3 -14.53 -1.86 1.73
C VAL A 3 -13.40 -1.63 0.73
N ASN A 4 -12.20 -1.40 1.25
CA ASN A 4 -11.02 -1.11 0.46
C ASN A 4 -10.13 -2.35 0.43
N PHE A 5 -9.57 -2.68 -0.73
CA PHE A 5 -8.63 -3.79 -0.87
C PHE A 5 -7.65 -3.50 -2.01
N VAL A 6 -6.49 -4.11 -1.97
CA VAL A 6 -5.51 -4.12 -3.07
C VAL A 6 -5.65 -5.43 -3.83
N THR A 7 -5.75 -6.52 -3.11
CA THR A 7 -5.82 -7.90 -3.60
C THR A 7 -7.01 -8.62 -2.99
N ALA A 8 -7.49 -9.65 -3.67
CA ALA A 8 -8.60 -10.49 -3.23
C ALA A 8 -8.32 -11.95 -3.67
N HIS A 9 -9.24 -12.87 -3.40
CA HIS A 9 -9.11 -14.29 -3.75
C HIS A 9 -8.98 -14.55 -5.26
N ASP A 10 -9.53 -13.64 -6.09
CA ASP A 10 -9.30 -13.62 -7.53
C ASP A 10 -8.22 -12.58 -7.84
N GLY A 11 -7.32 -12.90 -8.76
CA GLY A 11 -6.20 -12.05 -9.12
C GLY A 11 -4.89 -12.47 -8.44
N PHE A 12 -3.88 -11.63 -8.57
CA PHE A 12 -2.58 -11.85 -7.92
C PHE A 12 -2.65 -11.63 -6.41
N THR A 13 -1.82 -12.37 -5.65
CA THR A 13 -1.47 -12.00 -4.29
C THR A 13 -0.68 -10.68 -4.30
N LEU A 14 -0.53 -10.04 -3.15
CA LEU A 14 0.23 -8.79 -3.07
C LEU A 14 1.70 -8.96 -3.48
N HIS A 15 2.30 -10.10 -3.15
CA HIS A 15 3.67 -10.44 -3.56
C HIS A 15 3.76 -10.64 -5.08
N ASP A 16 2.78 -11.34 -5.66
CA ASP A 16 2.75 -11.59 -7.10
C ASP A 16 2.45 -10.31 -7.90
N LEU A 17 1.65 -9.39 -7.34
CA LEU A 17 1.33 -8.10 -7.94
C LEU A 17 2.57 -7.25 -8.23
N VAL A 18 3.63 -7.42 -7.44
CA VAL A 18 4.92 -6.72 -7.62
C VAL A 18 6.00 -7.58 -8.25
N SER A 19 5.68 -8.83 -8.62
CA SER A 19 6.64 -9.81 -9.14
C SER A 19 6.33 -10.32 -10.54
N TYR A 20 5.07 -10.21 -10.97
CA TYR A 20 4.61 -10.73 -12.26
C TYR A 20 3.83 -9.66 -13.03
N ASN A 21 4.10 -9.55 -14.33
CA ASN A 21 3.28 -8.77 -15.25
C ASN A 21 2.29 -9.67 -16.00
N GLY A 22 2.68 -10.90 -16.32
CA GLY A 22 1.83 -11.90 -16.94
C GLY A 22 1.27 -12.89 -15.93
N LYS A 23 0.11 -13.48 -16.25
CA LYS A 23 -0.43 -14.61 -15.47
C LYS A 23 0.30 -15.91 -15.82
N HIS A 24 0.45 -16.77 -14.83
CA HIS A 24 1.09 -18.08 -14.93
C HIS A 24 0.14 -19.17 -14.40
N ASN A 25 -0.96 -19.42 -15.14
CA ASN A 25 -2.05 -20.33 -14.73
C ASN A 25 -1.90 -21.74 -15.33
N ASP A 26 -0.73 -22.11 -15.87
CA ASP A 26 -0.53 -23.40 -16.54
C ASP A 26 -0.85 -24.60 -15.64
N ALA A 27 -0.63 -24.46 -14.34
CA ALA A 27 -0.96 -25.49 -13.34
C ALA A 27 -2.47 -25.79 -13.26
N ASN A 28 -3.35 -24.90 -13.77
CA ASN A 28 -4.80 -25.12 -13.79
C ASN A 28 -5.24 -26.05 -14.93
N GLY A 29 -4.35 -26.40 -15.88
CA GLY A 29 -4.67 -27.31 -16.98
C GLY A 29 -5.51 -26.69 -18.10
N GLU A 30 -5.66 -25.37 -18.14
CA GLU A 30 -6.46 -24.62 -19.11
C GLU A 30 -5.60 -23.86 -20.13
N GLU A 31 -4.35 -24.28 -20.33
CA GLU A 31 -3.39 -23.65 -21.27
C GLU A 31 -3.19 -22.15 -21.01
N ASN A 32 -3.22 -21.73 -19.74
CA ASN A 32 -3.10 -20.34 -19.29
C ASN A 32 -4.17 -19.40 -19.90
N ARG A 33 -5.35 -19.92 -20.30
CA ARG A 33 -6.45 -19.12 -20.86
C ARG A 33 -7.38 -18.53 -19.81
N ASP A 34 -7.47 -19.17 -18.66
CA ASP A 34 -8.28 -18.77 -17.51
C ASP A 34 -7.70 -17.56 -16.77
N GLY A 35 -8.49 -16.94 -15.91
CA GLY A 35 -8.12 -15.74 -15.17
C GLY A 35 -8.02 -14.48 -16.04
N THR A 36 -7.76 -13.35 -15.40
CA THR A 36 -7.64 -12.06 -16.10
C THR A 36 -6.26 -11.88 -16.74
N SER A 37 -6.22 -11.18 -17.89
CA SER A 37 -4.96 -10.75 -18.52
C SER A 37 -4.59 -9.31 -18.14
N ASN A 38 -5.44 -8.61 -17.39
CA ASN A 38 -5.20 -7.25 -16.92
C ASN A 38 -5.02 -7.24 -15.40
N ASN A 39 -3.79 -7.36 -14.94
CA ASN A 39 -3.47 -7.50 -13.52
C ASN A 39 -3.14 -6.19 -12.81
N HIS A 40 -2.95 -5.07 -13.55
CA HIS A 40 -2.46 -3.80 -12.99
C HIS A 40 -1.20 -3.97 -12.13
N SER A 41 -0.32 -4.88 -12.52
CA SER A 41 0.87 -5.30 -11.79
C SER A 41 2.14 -4.66 -12.32
N ASN A 42 3.24 -4.76 -11.56
CA ASN A 42 4.55 -4.27 -11.98
C ASN A 42 5.65 -5.18 -11.43
N ASN A 43 6.28 -5.97 -12.29
CA ASN A 43 7.38 -6.87 -11.92
C ASN A 43 8.73 -6.17 -11.63
N HIS A 44 8.78 -4.84 -11.73
CA HIS A 44 10.00 -4.05 -11.56
C HIS A 44 11.14 -4.40 -12.51
N GLY A 45 10.80 -4.94 -13.69
CA GLY A 45 11.74 -5.26 -14.78
C GLY A 45 12.24 -6.70 -14.79
N ILE A 46 11.87 -7.55 -13.82
CA ILE A 46 12.20 -8.98 -13.79
C ILE A 46 10.94 -9.76 -13.48
N GLU A 47 10.53 -10.64 -14.41
CA GLU A 47 9.35 -11.51 -14.23
C GLU A 47 9.67 -12.67 -13.28
N GLY A 48 8.77 -12.94 -12.35
CA GLY A 48 8.87 -14.05 -11.39
C GLY A 48 9.57 -13.70 -10.09
N LEU A 49 9.67 -14.68 -9.20
CA LEU A 49 10.18 -14.49 -7.83
C LEU A 49 11.68 -14.25 -7.78
N GLU A 50 12.45 -14.89 -8.67
CA GLU A 50 13.89 -14.73 -8.72
C GLU A 50 14.28 -13.36 -9.30
N ALA A 51 14.81 -12.50 -8.45
CA ALA A 51 15.25 -11.16 -8.85
C ALA A 51 16.55 -10.78 -8.13
N ASN A 52 17.29 -9.81 -8.69
CA ASN A 52 18.45 -9.26 -8.01
C ASN A 52 18.05 -8.38 -6.81
N LEU A 53 19.00 -8.11 -5.92
CA LEU A 53 18.76 -7.37 -4.66
C LEU A 53 18.12 -6.00 -4.88
N GLU A 54 18.44 -5.30 -5.98
CA GLU A 54 17.88 -3.99 -6.29
C GLU A 54 16.38 -4.10 -6.61
N VAL A 55 15.99 -5.08 -7.44
CA VAL A 55 14.59 -5.34 -7.79
C VAL A 55 13.82 -5.81 -6.56
N MET A 56 14.40 -6.71 -5.76
CA MET A 56 13.78 -7.16 -4.51
C MET A 56 13.51 -5.99 -3.56
N ALA A 57 14.46 -5.08 -3.38
CA ALA A 57 14.27 -3.89 -2.55
C ALA A 57 13.17 -2.96 -3.08
N ARG A 58 13.04 -2.81 -4.42
CA ARG A 58 11.94 -2.03 -5.03
C ARG A 58 10.58 -2.70 -4.81
N ARG A 59 10.51 -4.03 -4.96
CA ARG A 59 9.29 -4.82 -4.70
C ARG A 59 8.84 -4.67 -3.24
N GLN A 60 9.76 -4.83 -2.29
CA GLN A 60 9.47 -4.66 -0.87
C GLN A 60 8.90 -3.27 -0.56
N LYS A 61 9.49 -2.21 -1.12
CA LYS A 61 8.96 -0.84 -0.97
C LYS A 61 7.55 -0.72 -1.54
N SER A 62 7.27 -1.35 -2.67
CA SER A 62 5.95 -1.32 -3.29
C SER A 62 4.91 -2.08 -2.44
N VAL A 63 5.25 -3.25 -1.92
CA VAL A 63 4.39 -4.01 -0.99
C VAL A 63 4.07 -3.18 0.24
N GLN A 64 5.09 -2.60 0.89
CA GLN A 64 4.90 -1.74 2.06
C GLN A 64 4.04 -0.51 1.75
N ALA A 65 4.22 0.11 0.59
CA ALA A 65 3.42 1.26 0.17
C ALA A 65 1.95 0.90 -0.08
N LEU A 66 1.68 -0.25 -0.70
CA LEU A 66 0.33 -0.75 -0.97
C LEU A 66 -0.39 -1.11 0.35
N LEU A 67 0.26 -1.84 1.26
CA LEU A 67 -0.28 -2.15 2.59
C LEU A 67 -0.55 -0.87 3.40
N THR A 68 0.37 0.09 3.37
CA THR A 68 0.20 1.37 4.04
C THR A 68 -1.00 2.12 3.48
N THR A 69 -1.12 2.22 2.16
CA THR A 69 -2.25 2.89 1.51
C THR A 69 -3.57 2.22 1.85
N LEU A 70 -3.62 0.89 1.85
CA LEU A 70 -4.80 0.13 2.22
C LEU A 70 -5.20 0.39 3.68
N LEU A 71 -4.27 0.18 4.61
CA LEU A 71 -4.56 0.24 6.05
C LEU A 71 -4.78 1.67 6.56
N LEU A 72 -4.24 2.69 5.88
CA LEU A 72 -4.46 4.10 6.22
C LEU A 72 -5.56 4.77 5.37
N SER A 73 -6.31 4.02 4.57
CA SER A 73 -7.49 4.53 3.90
C SER A 73 -8.69 4.59 4.85
N GLN A 74 -9.56 5.59 4.65
CA GLN A 74 -10.85 5.65 5.36
C GLN A 74 -11.75 4.49 4.91
N GLY A 75 -12.49 3.89 5.84
CA GLY A 75 -13.40 2.76 5.57
C GLY A 75 -12.87 1.43 6.13
N THR A 76 -13.40 0.32 5.66
CA THR A 76 -13.01 -1.02 6.13
C THR A 76 -11.93 -1.60 5.24
N PRO A 77 -10.69 -1.81 5.72
CA PRO A 77 -9.68 -2.51 4.95
C PRO A 77 -9.98 -4.00 4.89
N MET A 78 -9.85 -4.60 3.70
CA MET A 78 -9.90 -6.04 3.50
C MET A 78 -8.51 -6.49 3.02
N LEU A 79 -7.89 -7.40 3.75
CA LEU A 79 -6.59 -7.99 3.46
C LEU A 79 -6.80 -9.42 2.99
N LEU A 80 -6.17 -9.81 1.89
CA LEU A 80 -6.10 -11.21 1.48
C LEU A 80 -5.19 -11.95 2.46
N ALA A 81 -5.67 -13.08 3.00
CA ALA A 81 -4.89 -13.90 3.92
C ALA A 81 -3.57 -14.35 3.27
N GLY A 82 -2.45 -14.08 3.95
CA GLY A 82 -1.11 -14.37 3.47
C GLY A 82 -0.37 -13.17 2.86
N ASP A 83 -1.05 -12.11 2.47
CA ASP A 83 -0.38 -10.90 1.96
C ASP A 83 0.53 -10.27 3.01
N GLU A 84 0.15 -10.36 4.29
CA GLU A 84 0.95 -9.93 5.45
C GLU A 84 2.20 -10.78 5.69
N HIS A 85 2.26 -11.96 5.08
CA HIS A 85 3.37 -12.91 5.21
C HIS A 85 4.22 -13.03 3.94
N GLY A 86 3.87 -12.30 2.87
CA GLY A 86 4.57 -12.38 1.59
C GLY A 86 4.19 -13.61 0.77
N HIS A 87 2.99 -14.16 0.96
CA HIS A 87 2.48 -15.32 0.21
C HIS A 87 2.48 -15.07 -1.30
N SER A 88 2.94 -16.07 -2.06
CA SER A 88 2.95 -16.07 -3.52
C SER A 88 2.22 -17.31 -4.04
N GLN A 89 1.41 -17.10 -5.07
CA GLN A 89 0.84 -18.17 -5.90
C GLN A 89 1.62 -18.34 -7.21
N GLN A 90 2.91 -17.91 -7.21
CA GLN A 90 3.85 -18.04 -8.33
C GLN A 90 3.29 -17.47 -9.65
N GLY A 91 2.54 -16.38 -9.56
CA GLY A 91 1.91 -15.72 -10.71
C GLY A 91 0.62 -16.38 -11.19
N ASN A 92 0.09 -17.37 -10.47
CA ASN A 92 -1.26 -17.89 -10.73
C ASN A 92 -2.30 -16.93 -10.16
N ASN A 93 -3.05 -16.27 -11.03
CA ASN A 93 -4.07 -15.30 -10.66
C ASN A 93 -5.50 -15.83 -10.65
N ASN A 94 -5.65 -17.17 -10.73
CA ASN A 94 -6.95 -17.85 -10.74
C ASN A 94 -6.86 -19.25 -10.09
N ALA A 95 -6.40 -19.30 -8.85
CA ALA A 95 -6.02 -20.55 -8.18
C ALA A 95 -7.21 -21.39 -7.66
N TYR A 96 -8.41 -21.22 -8.22
CA TYR A 96 -9.67 -21.82 -7.76
C TYR A 96 -9.65 -23.36 -7.67
N CYS A 97 -8.88 -24.01 -8.51
CA CYS A 97 -8.79 -25.48 -8.58
C CYS A 97 -7.54 -26.05 -7.89
N GLN A 98 -6.76 -25.20 -7.20
CA GLN A 98 -5.53 -25.60 -6.54
C GLN A 98 -5.79 -25.88 -5.05
N ASP A 99 -5.49 -27.11 -4.62
CA ASP A 99 -5.46 -27.50 -3.21
C ASP A 99 -4.11 -28.17 -2.93
N ASN A 100 -3.05 -27.36 -2.98
CA ASN A 100 -1.67 -27.80 -2.85
C ASN A 100 -0.77 -26.64 -2.41
N THR A 101 0.55 -26.85 -2.42
CA THR A 101 1.56 -25.86 -2.00
C THR A 101 1.53 -24.54 -2.79
N LEU A 102 0.83 -24.47 -3.91
CA LEU A 102 0.65 -23.22 -4.65
C LEU A 102 -0.23 -22.23 -3.87
N THR A 103 -1.23 -22.72 -3.15
CA THR A 103 -2.20 -21.91 -2.40
C THR A 103 -2.09 -22.03 -0.89
N TRP A 104 -1.41 -23.08 -0.40
CA TRP A 104 -1.20 -23.23 1.03
C TRP A 104 -0.24 -22.18 1.56
N LEU A 105 -0.58 -21.60 2.70
CA LEU A 105 0.30 -20.62 3.36
C LEU A 105 1.54 -21.32 3.94
N ASP A 106 2.72 -20.86 3.54
CA ASP A 106 3.99 -21.36 4.06
C ASP A 106 4.36 -20.60 5.35
N TRP A 107 3.91 -21.15 6.48
CA TRP A 107 4.17 -20.55 7.80
C TRP A 107 5.62 -20.66 8.24
N GLU A 108 6.39 -21.62 7.71
CA GLU A 108 7.78 -21.82 8.08
C GLU A 108 8.70 -20.77 7.44
N ASN A 109 8.34 -20.28 6.27
CA ASN A 109 9.09 -19.27 5.51
C ASN A 109 8.34 -17.92 5.41
N ALA A 110 7.42 -17.66 6.34
CA ALA A 110 6.71 -16.38 6.41
C ALA A 110 7.70 -15.21 6.59
N ASP A 111 7.40 -14.07 5.93
CA ASP A 111 8.17 -12.83 6.12
C ASP A 111 7.76 -12.17 7.45
N ASP A 112 8.49 -12.48 8.52
CA ASP A 112 8.27 -11.93 9.84
C ASP A 112 8.37 -10.39 9.86
N ALA A 113 9.28 -9.82 9.06
CA ALA A 113 9.45 -8.37 9.01
C ALA A 113 8.24 -7.68 8.35
N LEU A 114 7.65 -8.29 7.32
CA LEU A 114 6.42 -7.80 6.70
C LEU A 114 5.21 -7.96 7.63
N THR A 115 5.17 -9.05 8.39
CA THR A 115 4.17 -9.31 9.43
C THR A 115 4.19 -8.23 10.49
N ASP A 116 5.37 -7.95 11.05
CA ASP A 116 5.58 -6.91 12.06
C ASP A 116 5.21 -5.52 11.52
N PHE A 117 5.61 -5.23 10.28
CA PHE A 117 5.24 -3.99 9.60
C PHE A 117 3.72 -3.84 9.47
N THR A 118 3.03 -4.90 9.05
CA THR A 118 1.57 -4.92 8.91
C THR A 118 0.87 -4.74 10.26
N ALA A 119 1.35 -5.43 11.29
CA ALA A 119 0.85 -5.28 12.66
C ALA A 119 1.02 -3.84 13.17
N ALA A 120 2.17 -3.22 12.92
CA ALA A 120 2.41 -1.83 13.29
C ALA A 120 1.46 -0.86 12.56
N LEU A 121 1.15 -1.09 11.28
CA LEU A 121 0.16 -0.30 10.55
C LEU A 121 -1.25 -0.43 11.11
N ILE A 122 -1.66 -1.64 11.49
CA ILE A 122 -2.97 -1.88 12.12
C ILE A 122 -3.05 -1.14 13.45
N HIS A 123 -1.99 -1.20 14.25
CA HIS A 123 -1.90 -0.47 15.52
C HIS A 123 -1.95 1.04 15.30
N LEU A 124 -1.20 1.57 14.34
CA LEU A 124 -1.21 2.98 13.98
C LEU A 124 -2.61 3.43 13.53
N ARG A 125 -3.28 2.64 12.68
CA ARG A 125 -4.65 2.92 12.25
C ARG A 125 -5.61 3.14 13.43
N GLN A 126 -5.49 2.32 14.48
CA GLN A 126 -6.33 2.43 15.68
C GLN A 126 -6.10 3.73 16.44
N GLN A 127 -4.93 4.35 16.31
CA GLN A 127 -4.59 5.63 16.94
C GLN A 127 -5.12 6.85 16.18
N ILE A 128 -5.59 6.69 14.95
CA ILE A 128 -6.08 7.77 14.07
C ILE A 128 -7.60 7.66 13.92
N PRO A 129 -8.39 8.32 14.78
CA PRO A 129 -9.86 8.20 14.77
C PRO A 129 -10.50 8.56 13.43
N ALA A 130 -9.93 9.52 12.70
CA ALA A 130 -10.42 9.92 11.39
C ALA A 130 -10.45 8.79 10.34
N LEU A 131 -9.63 7.75 10.48
CA LEU A 131 -9.63 6.59 9.57
C LEU A 131 -10.79 5.61 9.83
N THR A 132 -11.34 5.64 11.04
CA THR A 132 -12.41 4.74 11.49
C THR A 132 -13.76 5.45 11.65
N ASP A 133 -13.81 6.77 11.43
CA ASP A 133 -15.06 7.54 11.45
C ASP A 133 -15.97 7.08 10.30
N ASP A 134 -17.25 6.92 10.56
CA ASP A 134 -18.27 6.53 9.57
C ASP A 134 -18.70 7.68 8.64
N ARG A 135 -18.32 8.91 8.99
CA ARG A 135 -18.55 10.10 8.17
C ARG A 135 -17.46 10.23 7.11
N TRP A 136 -17.85 10.49 5.87
CA TRP A 136 -16.91 10.78 4.80
C TRP A 136 -16.11 12.04 5.11
N TRP A 137 -14.82 12.01 4.77
CA TRP A 137 -13.99 13.20 4.80
C TRP A 137 -14.54 14.27 3.88
N GLN A 138 -14.79 15.45 4.41
CA GLN A 138 -15.26 16.59 3.65
C GLN A 138 -14.28 17.76 3.83
N GLU A 139 -13.94 18.40 2.72
CA GLU A 139 -13.16 19.63 2.76
C GLU A 139 -13.99 20.73 3.42
N GLY A 140 -13.38 21.45 4.37
CA GLY A 140 -14.01 22.57 5.07
C GLY A 140 -14.63 22.25 6.42
N ASP A 141 -14.74 21.00 6.84
CA ASP A 141 -15.19 20.63 8.20
C ASP A 141 -14.08 20.68 9.26
N GLY A 142 -12.85 21.00 8.86
CA GLY A 142 -11.67 21.07 9.71
C GLY A 142 -11.02 19.72 10.02
N ASN A 143 -11.64 18.60 9.63
CA ASN A 143 -11.14 17.26 9.95
C ASN A 143 -10.13 16.75 8.93
N VAL A 144 -10.19 17.21 7.68
CA VAL A 144 -9.25 16.82 6.63
C VAL A 144 -8.82 18.04 5.81
N ARG A 145 -7.54 18.08 5.48
CA ARG A 145 -6.97 19.01 4.49
C ARG A 145 -6.09 18.23 3.53
N TRP A 146 -6.31 18.45 2.25
CA TRP A 146 -5.53 17.88 1.17
C TRP A 146 -4.51 18.90 0.70
N LEU A 147 -3.24 18.56 0.85
CA LEU A 147 -2.13 19.47 0.59
C LEU A 147 -1.24 18.90 -0.53
N ASN A 148 -0.64 19.78 -1.30
CA ASN A 148 0.38 19.45 -2.28
C ASN A 148 1.76 19.24 -1.63
N GLN A 149 2.80 19.02 -2.46
CA GLN A 149 4.16 18.80 -2.00
C GLN A 149 4.75 19.99 -1.20
N ASP A 150 4.21 21.19 -1.38
CA ASP A 150 4.67 22.43 -0.77
C ASP A 150 3.82 22.84 0.44
N ALA A 151 3.02 21.89 0.96
CA ALA A 151 2.07 22.07 2.06
C ALA A 151 1.00 23.16 1.81
N GLN A 152 0.68 23.41 0.54
CA GLN A 152 -0.43 24.29 0.15
C GLN A 152 -1.66 23.45 -0.19
N PRO A 153 -2.88 23.97 -0.04
CA PRO A 153 -4.09 23.27 -0.47
C PRO A 153 -3.98 22.80 -1.91
N LEU A 154 -4.40 21.55 -2.20
CA LEU A 154 -4.46 21.02 -3.56
C LEU A 154 -5.40 21.87 -4.40
N SER A 155 -4.93 22.34 -5.54
CA SER A 155 -5.74 23.08 -6.50
C SER A 155 -6.66 22.16 -7.32
N ALA A 156 -7.70 22.72 -7.92
CA ALA A 156 -8.58 21.98 -8.83
C ALA A 156 -7.80 21.39 -10.01
N GLU A 157 -6.76 22.08 -10.49
CA GLU A 157 -5.89 21.63 -11.58
C GLU A 157 -5.07 20.41 -11.16
N GLU A 158 -4.47 20.41 -9.96
CA GLU A 158 -3.72 19.27 -9.42
C GLU A 158 -4.63 18.04 -9.25
N TRP A 159 -5.88 18.23 -8.81
CA TRP A 159 -6.87 17.15 -8.76
C TRP A 159 -7.20 16.56 -10.14
N GLN A 160 -7.40 17.42 -11.15
CA GLN A 160 -7.77 16.98 -12.51
C GLN A 160 -6.63 16.25 -13.22
N HIS A 161 -5.38 16.66 -13.01
CA HIS A 161 -4.22 16.07 -13.67
C HIS A 161 -3.58 14.91 -12.88
N GLY A 162 -4.15 14.55 -11.73
CA GLY A 162 -3.67 13.47 -10.88
C GLY A 162 -2.40 13.85 -10.13
N ALA A 163 -2.53 14.48 -8.98
CA ALA A 163 -1.41 14.78 -8.11
C ALA A 163 -0.66 13.49 -7.74
N ARG A 164 0.61 13.39 -8.13
CA ARG A 164 1.46 12.23 -7.79
C ARG A 164 2.13 12.35 -6.42
N ARG A 165 2.04 13.52 -5.81
CA ARG A 165 2.53 13.82 -4.47
C ARG A 165 1.46 14.59 -3.75
N MET A 166 1.09 14.11 -2.59
CA MET A 166 0.10 14.77 -1.76
C MET A 166 0.34 14.51 -0.29
N GLN A 167 -0.25 15.34 0.52
CA GLN A 167 -0.26 15.18 1.96
C GLN A 167 -1.71 15.25 2.44
N ILE A 168 -2.07 14.39 3.37
CA ILE A 168 -3.41 14.35 3.98
C ILE A 168 -3.22 14.70 5.44
N LEU A 169 -3.70 15.88 5.83
CA LEU A 169 -3.66 16.35 7.20
C LEU A 169 -5.00 16.05 7.87
N LEU A 170 -4.98 15.23 8.90
CA LEU A 170 -6.15 14.77 9.64
C LEU A 170 -6.19 15.41 11.02
N SER A 171 -7.27 16.13 11.31
CA SER A 171 -7.55 16.77 12.61
C SER A 171 -6.38 17.63 13.12
N ASP A 172 -5.63 18.27 12.23
CA ASP A 172 -4.42 19.06 12.50
C ASP A 172 -3.33 18.35 13.31
N ARG A 173 -3.41 17.04 13.42
CA ARG A 173 -2.56 16.23 14.30
C ARG A 173 -1.81 15.11 13.57
N TRP A 174 -2.42 14.52 12.56
CA TRP A 174 -1.83 13.42 11.79
C TRP A 174 -1.61 13.84 10.36
N LEU A 175 -0.43 13.59 9.84
CA LEU A 175 -0.08 13.89 8.47
C LEU A 175 0.35 12.61 7.76
N ILE A 176 -0.39 12.22 6.73
CA ILE A 176 -0.05 11.12 5.83
C ILE A 176 0.56 11.73 4.57
N THR A 177 1.79 11.38 4.25
CA THR A 177 2.47 11.84 3.04
C THR A 177 2.51 10.74 2.00
N LEU A 178 2.15 11.05 0.77
CA LEU A 178 2.11 10.14 -0.36
C LEU A 178 3.00 10.65 -1.49
N ASN A 179 3.89 9.80 -1.99
CA ASN A 179 4.75 10.09 -3.14
C ASN A 179 4.71 8.92 -4.13
N ALA A 180 3.90 9.04 -5.16
CA ALA A 180 3.77 8.05 -6.24
C ALA A 180 4.76 8.30 -7.39
N THR A 181 5.87 8.98 -7.14
CA THR A 181 6.96 9.17 -8.10
C THR A 181 8.16 8.32 -7.73
N GLN A 182 9.04 8.07 -8.70
CA GLN A 182 10.30 7.37 -8.45
C GLN A 182 11.39 8.30 -7.88
N ASP A 183 11.15 9.61 -7.93
CA ASP A 183 12.15 10.59 -7.49
C ASP A 183 12.08 10.79 -5.97
N ALA A 184 13.24 10.74 -5.33
CA ALA A 184 13.39 11.20 -3.96
C ALA A 184 13.16 12.72 -3.93
N THR A 185 11.98 13.16 -3.55
CA THR A 185 11.66 14.58 -3.44
C THR A 185 11.39 14.91 -1.99
N ASN A 186 12.03 15.95 -1.51
CA ASN A 186 11.71 16.49 -0.19
C ASN A 186 10.32 17.11 -0.24
N LEU A 187 9.39 16.55 0.53
CA LEU A 187 8.11 17.19 0.80
C LEU A 187 8.32 18.29 1.84
N THR A 188 7.70 19.44 1.61
CA THR A 188 7.61 20.49 2.62
C THR A 188 6.49 20.13 3.59
N LEU A 189 6.81 19.83 4.84
CA LEU A 189 5.78 19.58 5.85
C LEU A 189 5.05 20.88 6.23
N PRO A 190 3.77 20.79 6.62
CA PRO A 190 3.04 21.94 7.15
C PRO A 190 3.80 22.60 8.32
N LYS A 191 3.53 23.88 8.57
CA LYS A 191 4.16 24.61 9.70
C LYS A 191 3.87 23.89 11.02
N GLY A 192 4.91 23.63 11.81
CA GLY A 192 4.83 22.96 13.10
C GLY A 192 5.98 21.97 13.30
N GLU A 193 5.99 21.32 14.45
CA GLU A 193 6.93 20.24 14.76
C GLU A 193 6.28 18.90 14.43
N TRP A 194 6.89 18.14 13.53
CA TRP A 194 6.38 16.85 13.07
C TRP A 194 7.39 15.74 13.37
N CYS A 195 6.91 14.67 13.98
CA CYS A 195 7.71 13.48 14.25
C CYS A 195 7.16 12.30 13.44
N ALA A 196 8.00 11.64 12.65
CA ALA A 196 7.62 10.40 11.99
C ALA A 196 7.30 9.34 13.05
N VAL A 197 6.25 8.56 12.81
CA VAL A 197 5.79 7.53 13.76
C VAL A 197 6.07 6.12 13.24
N PRO A 198 6.23 5.12 14.13
CA PRO A 198 6.37 3.74 13.68
C PRO A 198 5.22 3.31 12.76
N PRO A 199 5.50 2.52 11.72
CA PRO A 199 6.81 1.95 11.34
C PRO A 199 7.73 2.88 10.52
N PHE A 200 7.48 4.18 10.46
CA PHE A 200 8.14 5.15 9.57
C PHE A 200 9.24 6.01 10.26
N THR A 201 9.70 5.64 11.42
CA THR A 201 10.65 6.45 12.21
C THR A 201 11.95 6.80 11.47
N ASP A 202 12.40 5.93 10.57
CA ASP A 202 13.58 6.14 9.73
C ASP A 202 13.23 6.71 8.34
N ALA A 203 11.95 6.99 8.11
CA ALA A 203 11.46 7.50 6.85
C ALA A 203 11.78 8.99 6.73
N GLY A 204 12.70 9.34 5.83
CA GLY A 204 12.81 10.71 5.36
C GLY A 204 11.59 11.15 4.55
N THR A 205 11.50 12.42 4.20
CA THR A 205 10.41 12.96 3.36
C THR A 205 10.39 12.41 1.93
N SER A 206 11.33 11.55 1.58
CA SER A 206 11.50 10.93 0.25
C SER A 206 10.88 9.55 0.11
N VAL A 207 10.21 9.02 1.13
CA VAL A 207 9.54 7.71 1.05
C VAL A 207 8.21 7.79 0.32
N VAL A 208 7.76 6.64 -0.20
CA VAL A 208 6.50 6.53 -0.95
C VAL A 208 5.30 6.89 -0.07
N VAL A 209 5.27 6.41 1.17
CA VAL A 209 4.26 6.76 2.18
C VAL A 209 4.91 6.89 3.54
N ALA A 210 4.57 7.91 4.29
CA ALA A 210 4.96 8.06 5.68
C ALA A 210 3.85 8.70 6.50
N VAL A 211 3.87 8.49 7.81
CA VAL A 211 2.94 9.11 8.76
C VAL A 211 3.70 9.88 9.80
N TRP A 212 3.21 11.07 10.09
CA TRP A 212 3.78 12.02 11.02
C TRP A 212 2.73 12.40 12.06
N HIS A 213 3.17 12.58 13.28
CA HIS A 213 2.36 13.11 14.37
C HIS A 213 2.81 14.52 14.71
N GLY A 214 1.88 15.45 14.68
CA GLY A 214 2.12 16.85 15.03
C GLY A 214 1.96 17.13 16.53
N PRO A 215 2.23 18.37 16.96
CA PRO A 215 2.09 18.78 18.34
C PRO A 215 0.64 18.65 18.82
N ALA A 216 0.46 18.24 20.06
CA ALA A 216 -0.85 18.33 20.72
C ALA A 216 -1.19 19.82 20.93
N HIS A 217 -2.29 20.28 20.39
CA HIS A 217 -2.85 21.60 20.67
C HIS A 217 -3.72 21.56 21.93
#